data_9c38b012f3ca2a5511202d0ccf11835c
#
_entry.id   9c38b012f3ca2a5511202d0ccf11835c
#
_cell.length_a   1.000
_cell.length_b   1.000
_cell.length_c   1.000
_cell.angle_alpha   90.00
_cell.angle_beta   90.00
_cell.angle_gamma   90.00
#
_symmetry.space_group_name_H-M   'P 1'
#
loop_
_entity.id
_entity.type
_entity.pdbx_description
1 polymer ?
#
loop_
_entity_poly.entity_id
_entity_poly.type
_entity_poly.pdbx_seq_one_letter_code
_entity_poly.pdbx_strand_id
1 'polypeptide(L)'
;MTYRNPLELFFAYVRLSYRQTAHSYLRDIRLRPEQTLSIPIDTAYRHQSYSVQGVLDKAIPHWALTLRAELGYTHNRHLTALAERIYAVRSDNLLSMLTLRWSRIPALSASYSVGLGSLWYHRSGMEPHPSLRLEQELKLVGTLSKLFSLSALLQHTMGEEGTGRGYRHTLFCDVQADWAVSKRVRLAGSLTNLWNERVYSLTSISTTQLEHYTLPLRPREFVLSCTIRL
;
A
#
# COMPACT_ATOMS: atom_id res chain seq x y z
N MET A 1 -4.77 13.95 -19.77
CA MET A 1 -6.10 14.01 -20.41
C MET A 1 -7.12 13.57 -19.38
N THR A 2 -8.24 14.30 -19.26
CA THR A 2 -9.29 14.03 -18.28
C THR A 2 -10.61 13.94 -19.06
N TYR A 3 -11.38 12.90 -18.81
CA TYR A 3 -12.73 12.72 -19.38
C TYR A 3 -13.73 12.60 -18.24
N ARG A 4 -14.85 13.32 -18.33
CA ARG A 4 -15.94 13.29 -17.36
C ARG A 4 -17.27 13.25 -18.09
N ASN A 5 -18.07 12.22 -17.83
CA ASN A 5 -19.44 12.14 -18.30
C ASN A 5 -20.40 12.17 -17.11
N PRO A 6 -21.03 13.32 -16.81
CA PRO A 6 -21.90 13.45 -15.65
C PRO A 6 -23.20 12.64 -15.79
N LEU A 7 -23.67 12.37 -17.01
CA LEU A 7 -24.88 11.58 -17.24
C LEU A 7 -24.67 10.09 -16.94
N GLU A 8 -23.46 9.59 -17.16
CA GLU A 8 -23.12 8.19 -16.88
C GLU A 8 -22.42 7.99 -15.54
N LEU A 9 -22.23 9.07 -14.76
CA LEU A 9 -21.46 9.05 -13.50
C LEU A 9 -20.11 8.37 -13.68
N PHE A 10 -19.44 8.75 -14.76
CA PHE A 10 -18.16 8.21 -15.16
C PHE A 10 -17.09 9.32 -15.18
N PHE A 11 -15.94 9.02 -14.59
CA PHE A 11 -14.77 9.88 -14.61
C PHE A 11 -13.55 9.06 -14.94
N ALA A 12 -12.73 9.53 -15.87
CA ALA A 12 -11.43 8.94 -16.16
C ALA A 12 -10.40 10.02 -16.45
N TYR A 13 -9.18 9.80 -15.99
CA TYR A 13 -8.04 10.62 -16.41
C TYR A 13 -6.79 9.78 -16.61
N VAL A 14 -5.93 10.27 -17.49
CA VAL A 14 -4.57 9.76 -17.69
C VAL A 14 -3.60 10.91 -17.54
N ARG A 15 -2.58 10.71 -16.72
CA ARG A 15 -1.46 11.63 -16.53
C ARG A 15 -0.18 10.97 -17.02
N LEU A 16 0.52 11.66 -17.89
CA LEU A 16 1.87 11.31 -18.31
C LEU A 16 2.83 12.33 -17.72
N SER A 17 3.94 11.89 -17.18
CA SER A 17 4.99 12.79 -16.72
C SER A 17 6.36 12.27 -17.10
N TYR A 18 7.23 13.20 -17.42
CA TYR A 18 8.65 12.99 -17.61
C TYR A 18 9.41 13.96 -16.72
N ARG A 19 10.39 13.44 -16.00
CA ARG A 19 11.30 14.23 -15.19
C ARG A 19 12.74 13.86 -15.52
N GLN A 20 13.56 14.87 -15.76
CA GLN A 20 15.00 14.72 -15.89
C GLN A 20 15.66 15.65 -14.89
N THR A 21 16.56 15.11 -14.07
CA THR A 21 17.35 15.90 -13.12
C THR A 21 18.82 15.67 -13.42
N ALA A 22 19.57 16.72 -13.61
CA ALA A 22 21.02 16.67 -13.74
C ALA A 22 21.67 16.79 -12.36
N HIS A 23 22.65 15.97 -12.10
CA HIS A 23 23.44 16.00 -10.87
C HIS A 23 24.91 16.24 -11.25
N SER A 24 25.60 17.09 -10.51
CA SER A 24 27.01 17.40 -10.71
C SER A 24 27.94 16.38 -10.04
N TYR A 25 27.43 15.62 -9.10
CA TYR A 25 28.19 14.59 -8.39
C TYR A 25 27.33 13.35 -8.14
N LEU A 26 27.99 12.21 -8.06
CA LEU A 26 27.41 10.93 -7.65
C LEU A 26 27.85 10.65 -6.20
N ARG A 27 27.00 10.00 -5.41
CA ARG A 27 27.36 9.58 -4.07
C ARG A 27 27.80 8.12 -4.08
N ASP A 28 29.04 7.84 -3.67
CA ASP A 28 29.54 6.48 -3.40
C ASP A 28 29.09 6.04 -2.01
N ILE A 29 28.36 4.95 -1.96
CA ILE A 29 27.87 4.37 -0.73
C ILE A 29 28.80 3.23 -0.32
N ARG A 30 29.43 3.37 0.84
CA ARG A 30 30.31 2.35 1.44
C ARG A 30 29.67 1.83 2.71
N LEU A 31 29.30 0.56 2.66
CA LEU A 31 28.72 -0.13 3.80
C LEU A 31 29.84 -0.66 4.68
N ARG A 32 29.83 -0.30 5.97
CA ARG A 32 30.67 -0.85 7.01
C ARG A 32 29.80 -1.47 8.10
N PRO A 33 30.29 -2.40 8.92
CA PRO A 33 29.47 -3.07 9.93
C PRO A 33 28.71 -2.12 10.87
N GLU A 34 29.29 -0.97 11.20
CA GLU A 34 28.73 -0.03 12.18
C GLU A 34 28.20 1.27 11.53
N GLN A 35 28.48 1.52 10.25
CA GLN A 35 28.11 2.79 9.62
C GLN A 35 28.05 2.71 8.10
N THR A 36 27.19 3.54 7.52
CA THR A 36 27.10 3.78 6.08
C THR A 36 27.79 5.10 5.75
N LEU A 37 28.84 5.07 4.96
CA LEU A 37 29.52 6.27 4.48
C LEU A 37 28.96 6.68 3.12
N SER A 38 28.72 7.97 2.92
CA SER A 38 28.30 8.55 1.65
C SER A 38 29.33 9.57 1.20
N ILE A 39 30.13 9.22 0.21
CA ILE A 39 31.25 10.02 -0.29
C ILE A 39 30.88 10.60 -1.65
N PRO A 40 30.95 11.92 -1.88
CA PRO A 40 30.71 12.48 -3.19
C PRO A 40 31.85 12.13 -4.15
N ILE A 41 31.46 11.70 -5.35
CA ILE A 41 32.37 11.49 -6.49
C ILE A 41 32.01 12.56 -7.54
N ASP A 42 32.99 13.25 -8.07
CA ASP A 42 32.81 14.24 -9.14
C ASP A 42 32.49 13.53 -10.45
N THR A 43 31.24 13.17 -10.61
CA THR A 43 30.70 12.51 -11.80
C THR A 43 29.32 13.05 -12.08
N ALA A 44 29.22 13.84 -13.15
CA ALA A 44 27.94 14.35 -13.61
C ALA A 44 27.09 13.22 -14.21
N TYR A 45 25.82 13.16 -13.82
CA TYR A 45 24.89 12.19 -14.38
C TYR A 45 23.46 12.76 -14.48
N ARG A 46 22.62 12.05 -15.23
CA ARG A 46 21.21 12.39 -15.39
C ARG A 46 20.34 11.28 -14.80
N HIS A 47 19.44 11.69 -13.94
CA HIS A 47 18.33 10.85 -13.50
C HIS A 47 17.13 11.11 -14.40
N GLN A 48 16.57 10.07 -14.98
CA GLN A 48 15.40 10.12 -15.84
C GLN A 48 14.28 9.30 -15.23
N SER A 49 13.09 9.88 -15.19
CA SER A 49 11.89 9.21 -14.68
C SER A 49 10.73 9.45 -15.63
N TYR A 50 10.08 8.38 -16.06
CA TYR A 50 8.85 8.40 -16.86
C TYR A 50 7.74 7.81 -15.99
N SER A 51 6.59 8.46 -15.92
CA SER A 51 5.45 7.87 -15.24
C SER A 51 4.15 8.05 -16.02
N VAL A 52 3.32 7.03 -15.91
CA VAL A 52 1.95 6.98 -16.42
C VAL A 52 1.05 6.68 -15.27
N GLN A 53 0.00 7.48 -15.08
CA GLN A 53 -1.04 7.24 -14.08
C GLN A 53 -2.39 7.29 -14.78
N GLY A 54 -3.23 6.31 -14.50
CA GLY A 54 -4.61 6.24 -14.94
C GLY A 54 -5.54 6.05 -13.75
N VAL A 55 -6.65 6.75 -13.75
CA VAL A 55 -7.74 6.55 -12.78
C VAL A 55 -9.05 6.48 -13.53
N LEU A 56 -9.89 5.55 -13.13
CA LEU A 56 -11.23 5.36 -13.62
C LEU A 56 -12.18 5.23 -12.43
N ASP A 57 -13.18 6.10 -12.38
CA ASP A 57 -14.27 6.05 -11.41
C ASP A 57 -15.60 5.83 -12.14
N LYS A 58 -16.35 4.82 -11.73
CA LYS A 58 -17.67 4.51 -12.27
C LYS A 58 -18.66 4.26 -11.14
N ALA A 59 -19.74 5.02 -11.10
CA ALA A 59 -20.87 4.70 -10.26
C ALA A 59 -21.89 3.90 -11.06
N ILE A 60 -22.48 2.90 -10.43
CA ILE A 60 -23.53 2.04 -10.97
C ILE A 60 -24.75 2.15 -10.02
N PRO A 61 -25.61 3.17 -10.21
CA PRO A 61 -26.66 3.51 -9.25
C PRO A 61 -27.66 2.37 -9.01
N HIS A 62 -28.00 1.60 -10.05
CA HIS A 62 -28.93 0.48 -9.94
C HIS A 62 -28.49 -0.57 -8.90
N TRP A 63 -27.18 -0.76 -8.74
CA TRP A 63 -26.59 -1.67 -7.75
C TRP A 63 -26.09 -0.96 -6.50
N ALA A 64 -26.21 0.38 -6.46
CA ALA A 64 -25.58 1.22 -5.44
C ALA A 64 -24.09 0.89 -5.25
N LEU A 65 -23.40 0.67 -6.36
CA LEU A 65 -22.00 0.28 -6.44
C LEU A 65 -21.17 1.41 -7.03
N THR A 66 -20.02 1.67 -6.44
CA THR A 66 -18.99 2.52 -7.02
C THR A 66 -17.73 1.69 -7.23
N LEU A 67 -17.18 1.76 -8.43
CA LEU A 67 -15.92 1.13 -8.82
C LEU A 67 -14.90 2.23 -9.03
N ARG A 68 -13.72 2.07 -8.44
CA ARG A 68 -12.53 2.89 -8.72
C ARG A 68 -11.38 1.99 -9.08
N ALA A 69 -10.78 2.21 -10.23
CA ALA A 69 -9.57 1.54 -10.70
C ALA A 69 -8.45 2.56 -10.87
N GLU A 70 -7.29 2.25 -10.32
CA GLU A 70 -6.09 3.06 -10.44
C GLU A 70 -4.96 2.20 -11.00
N LEU A 71 -4.21 2.75 -11.94
CA LEU A 71 -3.03 2.14 -12.52
C LEU A 71 -1.92 3.17 -12.56
N GLY A 72 -0.76 2.81 -12.00
CA GLY A 72 0.45 3.63 -12.03
C GLY A 72 1.63 2.81 -12.53
N TYR A 73 2.36 3.33 -13.49
CA TYR A 73 3.64 2.77 -13.93
C TYR A 73 4.70 3.85 -13.87
N THR A 74 5.86 3.50 -13.31
CA THR A 74 7.00 4.41 -13.24
C THR A 74 8.27 3.68 -13.66
N HIS A 75 8.96 4.23 -14.65
CA HIS A 75 10.28 3.79 -15.09
C HIS A 75 11.33 4.81 -14.64
N ASN A 76 12.35 4.37 -13.91
CA ASN A 76 13.46 5.20 -13.50
C ASN A 76 14.79 4.66 -14.06
N ARG A 77 15.65 5.59 -14.47
CA ARG A 77 17.00 5.29 -14.90
C ARG A 77 17.97 6.29 -14.28
N HIS A 78 18.95 5.80 -13.57
CA HIS A 78 19.98 6.62 -12.92
C HIS A 78 21.29 5.85 -12.76
N LEU A 79 22.33 6.55 -12.34
CA LEU A 79 23.58 5.94 -11.91
C LEU A 79 23.61 5.88 -10.38
N THR A 80 24.25 4.86 -9.86
CA THR A 80 24.62 4.75 -8.44
C THR A 80 26.08 4.32 -8.33
N ALA A 81 26.74 4.74 -7.26
CA ALA A 81 28.08 4.24 -6.95
C ALA A 81 28.01 3.43 -5.65
N LEU A 82 28.71 2.31 -5.65
CA LEU A 82 28.83 1.43 -4.49
C LEU A 82 30.26 0.88 -4.45
N ALA A 83 30.97 1.13 -3.36
CA ALA A 83 32.34 0.71 -3.16
C ALA A 83 33.25 1.06 -4.36
N GLU A 84 33.23 2.34 -4.77
CA GLU A 84 34.02 2.93 -5.87
C GLU A 84 33.64 2.45 -7.28
N ARG A 85 32.61 1.62 -7.42
CA ARG A 85 32.11 1.17 -8.72
C ARG A 85 30.82 1.88 -9.09
N ILE A 86 30.73 2.33 -10.33
CA ILE A 86 29.53 2.99 -10.87
C ILE A 86 28.67 1.96 -11.60
N TYR A 87 27.39 1.93 -11.27
CA TYR A 87 26.40 1.04 -11.86
C TYR A 87 25.29 1.84 -12.50
N ALA A 88 24.85 1.40 -13.67
CA ALA A 88 23.59 1.84 -14.25
C ALA A 88 22.45 1.05 -13.60
N VAL A 89 21.46 1.79 -13.12
CA VAL A 89 20.29 1.25 -12.45
C VAL A 89 19.04 1.58 -13.26
N ARG A 90 18.17 0.59 -13.42
CA ARG A 90 16.82 0.73 -13.94
C ARG A 90 15.85 0.16 -12.92
N SER A 91 14.75 0.84 -12.72
CA SER A 91 13.65 0.31 -11.90
C SER A 91 12.34 0.58 -12.59
N ASP A 92 11.51 -0.44 -12.66
CA ASP A 92 10.16 -0.41 -13.19
C ASP A 92 9.22 -0.72 -12.04
N ASN A 93 8.30 0.19 -11.75
CA ASN A 93 7.32 0.04 -10.70
C ASN A 93 5.92 0.09 -11.29
N LEU A 94 5.15 -0.97 -11.12
CA LEU A 94 3.75 -1.06 -11.48
C LEU A 94 2.92 -1.12 -10.20
N LEU A 95 1.96 -0.22 -10.08
CA LEU A 95 0.98 -0.20 -9.00
C LEU A 95 -0.40 -0.25 -9.61
N SER A 96 -1.24 -1.15 -9.16
CA SER A 96 -2.65 -1.19 -9.54
C SER A 96 -3.51 -1.32 -8.30
N MET A 97 -4.62 -0.61 -8.26
CA MET A 97 -5.59 -0.69 -7.18
C MET A 97 -7.00 -0.70 -7.75
N LEU A 98 -7.81 -1.64 -7.29
CA LEU A 98 -9.23 -1.72 -7.57
C LEU A 98 -9.98 -1.58 -6.25
N THR A 99 -10.92 -0.63 -6.19
CA THR A 99 -11.80 -0.42 -5.03
C THR A 99 -13.24 -0.53 -5.46
N LEU A 100 -13.99 -1.38 -4.77
CA LEU A 100 -15.44 -1.54 -4.89
C LEU A 100 -16.09 -1.04 -3.62
N ARG A 101 -17.07 -0.17 -3.72
CA ARG A 101 -17.89 0.29 -2.61
C ARG A 101 -19.36 0.01 -2.90
N TRP A 102 -20.01 -0.66 -1.98
CA TRP A 102 -21.40 -1.04 -2.09
C TRP A 102 -22.18 -0.53 -0.88
N SER A 103 -23.35 0.05 -1.13
CA SER A 103 -24.20 0.66 -0.10
C SER A 103 -25.69 0.60 -0.45
N ARG A 104 -26.14 -0.53 -1.03
CA ARG A 104 -27.55 -0.69 -1.44
C ARG A 104 -28.52 -0.76 -0.26
N ILE A 105 -28.07 -1.32 0.84
CA ILE A 105 -28.86 -1.43 2.06
C ILE A 105 -28.46 -0.28 2.98
N PRO A 106 -29.37 0.62 3.40
CA PRO A 106 -29.01 1.76 4.26
C PRO A 106 -28.32 1.37 5.56
N ALA A 107 -28.64 0.16 6.07
CA ALA A 107 -28.04 -0.37 7.29
C ALA A 107 -26.70 -1.08 7.07
N LEU A 108 -26.26 -1.29 5.83
CA LEU A 108 -25.03 -2.06 5.54
C LEU A 108 -24.26 -1.43 4.39
N SER A 109 -22.99 -1.15 4.63
CA SER A 109 -22.03 -0.76 3.60
C SER A 109 -20.85 -1.73 3.60
N ALA A 110 -20.34 -2.02 2.40
CA ALA A 110 -19.17 -2.83 2.18
C ALA A 110 -18.18 -2.10 1.27
N SER A 111 -16.91 -2.19 1.57
CA SER A 111 -15.84 -1.70 0.71
C SER A 111 -14.79 -2.79 0.59
N TYR A 112 -14.47 -3.16 -0.64
CA TYR A 112 -13.39 -4.09 -0.94
C TYR A 112 -12.35 -3.39 -1.80
N SER A 113 -11.09 -3.50 -1.43
CA SER A 113 -9.97 -3.03 -2.24
C SER A 113 -8.94 -4.12 -2.43
N VAL A 114 -8.37 -4.17 -3.63
CA VAL A 114 -7.22 -5.02 -3.96
C VAL A 114 -6.17 -4.17 -4.64
N GLY A 115 -4.96 -4.20 -4.10
CA GLY A 115 -3.79 -3.52 -4.63
C GLY A 115 -2.74 -4.54 -5.03
N LEU A 116 -2.15 -4.37 -6.21
CA LEU A 116 -1.03 -5.15 -6.70
C LEU A 116 0.13 -4.19 -6.99
N GLY A 117 1.24 -4.40 -6.30
CA GLY A 117 2.50 -3.72 -6.54
C GLY A 117 3.52 -4.68 -7.12
N SER A 118 4.21 -4.28 -8.17
CA SER A 118 5.32 -5.05 -8.72
C SER A 118 6.47 -4.12 -9.03
N LEU A 119 7.64 -4.45 -8.50
CA LEU A 119 8.88 -3.72 -8.69
C LEU A 119 9.89 -4.64 -9.37
N TRP A 120 10.36 -4.24 -10.53
CA TRP A 120 11.48 -4.87 -11.22
C TRP A 120 12.70 -3.97 -11.06
N TYR A 121 13.70 -4.50 -10.45
CA TYR A 121 14.96 -3.80 -10.21
C TYR A 121 16.08 -4.47 -11.00
N HIS A 122 16.80 -3.69 -11.79
CA HIS A 122 17.93 -4.14 -12.56
C HIS A 122 19.13 -3.23 -12.33
N ARG A 123 20.24 -3.81 -11.91
CA ARG A 123 21.53 -3.16 -11.79
C ARG A 123 22.51 -3.85 -12.72
N SER A 124 23.33 -3.09 -13.44
CA SER A 124 24.35 -3.68 -14.34
C SER A 124 25.25 -4.66 -13.56
N GLY A 125 25.41 -5.87 -14.08
CA GLY A 125 26.17 -6.94 -13.44
C GLY A 125 25.42 -7.78 -12.39
N MET A 126 24.09 -7.58 -12.25
CA MET A 126 23.22 -8.42 -11.41
C MET A 126 22.01 -8.89 -12.21
N GLU A 127 21.48 -10.04 -11.84
CA GLU A 127 20.20 -10.51 -12.39
C GLU A 127 19.06 -9.60 -11.95
N PRO A 128 18.06 -9.37 -12.82
CA PRO A 128 16.85 -8.63 -12.44
C PRO A 128 16.14 -9.34 -11.30
N HIS A 129 15.78 -8.59 -10.28
CA HIS A 129 14.99 -9.12 -9.16
C HIS A 129 13.58 -8.54 -9.21
N PRO A 130 12.54 -9.35 -9.52
CA PRO A 130 11.17 -8.94 -9.41
C PRO A 130 10.70 -9.07 -7.96
N SER A 131 10.00 -8.06 -7.46
CA SER A 131 9.30 -8.10 -6.19
C SER A 131 7.81 -7.90 -6.43
N LEU A 132 6.99 -8.74 -5.84
CA LEU A 132 5.54 -8.69 -5.93
C LEU A 132 4.92 -8.49 -4.56
N ARG A 133 3.96 -7.56 -4.47
CA ARG A 133 3.16 -7.30 -3.27
C ARG A 133 1.69 -7.26 -3.63
N LEU A 134 0.89 -8.01 -2.90
CA LEU A 134 -0.57 -7.98 -2.98
C LEU A 134 -1.13 -7.49 -1.64
N GLU A 135 -2.06 -6.56 -1.71
CA GLU A 135 -2.80 -6.05 -0.56
C GLU A 135 -4.29 -6.18 -0.84
N GLN A 136 -5.02 -6.71 0.12
CA GLN A 136 -6.48 -6.82 0.05
C GLN A 136 -7.08 -6.30 1.34
N GLU A 137 -8.15 -5.55 1.22
CA GLU A 137 -8.88 -5.02 2.36
C GLU A 137 -10.39 -5.18 2.12
N LEU A 138 -11.08 -5.77 3.08
CA LEU A 138 -12.53 -5.81 3.14
C LEU A 138 -13.01 -5.10 4.40
N LYS A 139 -13.75 -4.03 4.21
CA LYS A 139 -14.38 -3.29 5.30
C LYS A 139 -15.89 -3.44 5.21
N LEU A 140 -16.49 -3.90 6.29
CA LEU A 140 -17.93 -4.01 6.47
C LEU A 140 -18.38 -3.08 7.60
N VAL A 141 -19.45 -2.33 7.36
CA VAL A 141 -20.05 -1.48 8.39
C VAL A 141 -21.54 -1.70 8.35
N GLY A 142 -22.08 -2.19 9.48
CA GLY A 142 -23.51 -2.42 9.67
C GLY A 142 -24.06 -1.50 10.78
N THR A 143 -25.15 -0.79 10.49
CA THR A 143 -25.93 -0.01 11.44
C THR A 143 -27.25 -0.72 11.64
N LEU A 144 -27.26 -1.73 12.51
CA LEU A 144 -28.41 -2.62 12.71
C LEU A 144 -29.61 -1.89 13.34
N SER A 145 -29.33 -0.83 14.09
CA SER A 145 -30.35 0.06 14.62
C SER A 145 -29.73 1.44 14.91
N LYS A 146 -30.58 2.44 15.27
CA LYS A 146 -30.07 3.74 15.74
C LYS A 146 -29.19 3.64 17.00
N LEU A 147 -29.23 2.50 17.67
CA LEU A 147 -28.53 2.26 18.94
C LEU A 147 -27.35 1.31 18.80
N PHE A 148 -27.27 0.55 17.70
CA PHE A 148 -26.24 -0.48 17.55
C PHE A 148 -25.60 -0.48 16.16
N SER A 149 -24.27 -0.40 16.15
CA SER A 149 -23.46 -0.53 14.95
C SER A 149 -22.36 -1.57 15.13
N LEU A 150 -22.01 -2.23 14.05
CA LEU A 150 -20.95 -3.23 13.97
C LEU A 150 -20.06 -2.91 12.79
N SER A 151 -18.74 -2.99 12.96
CA SER A 151 -17.80 -2.90 11.85
C SER A 151 -16.79 -4.04 11.92
N ALA A 152 -16.37 -4.50 10.74
CA ALA A 152 -15.32 -5.48 10.60
C ALA A 152 -14.34 -5.02 9.52
N LEU A 153 -13.06 -5.17 9.78
CA LEU A 153 -11.97 -4.87 8.87
C LEU A 153 -11.13 -6.14 8.71
N LEU A 154 -11.06 -6.65 7.49
CA LEU A 154 -10.21 -7.77 7.11
C LEU A 154 -9.13 -7.26 6.18
N GLN A 155 -7.87 -7.48 6.53
CA GLN A 155 -6.72 -7.10 5.73
C GLN A 155 -5.86 -8.31 5.47
N HIS A 156 -5.52 -8.53 4.20
CA HIS A 156 -4.59 -9.55 3.76
C HIS A 156 -3.45 -8.89 3.00
N THR A 157 -2.23 -9.21 3.38
CA THR A 157 -1.03 -8.80 2.65
C THR A 157 -0.24 -10.03 2.25
N MET A 158 0.26 -10.03 1.03
CA MET A 158 1.22 -10.99 0.52
C MET A 158 2.43 -10.20 0.03
N GLY A 159 3.59 -10.56 0.50
CA GLY A 159 4.86 -9.95 0.10
C GLY A 159 5.96 -10.99 0.05
N GLU A 160 7.04 -10.66 -0.62
CA GLU A 160 8.20 -11.54 -0.73
C GLU A 160 8.92 -11.66 0.63
N GLU A 161 9.25 -12.88 1.02
CA GLU A 161 10.01 -13.20 2.24
C GLU A 161 11.50 -13.42 1.92
N GLY A 162 12.27 -12.33 1.90
CA GLY A 162 13.69 -12.38 1.54
C GLY A 162 13.94 -12.72 0.07
N THR A 163 15.18 -12.97 -0.31
CA THR A 163 15.53 -13.38 -1.66
C THR A 163 15.23 -14.86 -1.92
N GLY A 164 14.23 -15.12 -2.74
CA GLY A 164 13.95 -16.48 -3.24
C GLY A 164 13.37 -17.44 -2.20
N ARG A 165 12.89 -16.94 -1.04
CA ARG A 165 12.26 -17.78 0.01
C ARG A 165 10.76 -17.97 -0.16
N GLY A 166 10.17 -17.39 -1.20
CA GLY A 166 8.74 -17.45 -1.45
C GLY A 166 7.98 -16.21 -0.94
N TYR A 167 6.66 -16.35 -0.80
CA TYR A 167 5.78 -15.27 -0.37
C TYR A 167 5.24 -15.55 1.03
N ARG A 168 5.24 -14.52 1.86
CA ARG A 168 4.58 -14.54 3.15
C ARG A 168 3.20 -13.90 3.05
N HIS A 169 2.24 -14.56 3.64
CA HIS A 169 0.88 -14.08 3.81
C HIS A 169 0.66 -13.63 5.25
N THR A 170 0.08 -12.45 5.41
CA THR A 170 -0.30 -11.92 6.72
C THR A 170 -1.78 -11.54 6.66
N LEU A 171 -2.55 -11.98 7.63
CA LEU A 171 -3.99 -11.79 7.68
C LEU A 171 -4.38 -11.15 9.01
N PHE A 172 -4.99 -9.96 8.94
CA PHE A 172 -5.54 -9.26 10.10
C PHE A 172 -7.06 -9.21 10.02
N CYS A 173 -7.70 -9.30 11.17
CA CYS A 173 -9.11 -9.03 11.29
C CYS A 173 -9.38 -8.29 12.59
N ASP A 174 -10.05 -7.16 12.45
CA ASP A 174 -10.50 -6.33 13.55
C ASP A 174 -12.01 -6.23 13.50
N VAL A 175 -12.65 -6.32 14.64
CA VAL A 175 -14.10 -6.20 14.81
C VAL A 175 -14.40 -5.19 15.90
N GLN A 176 -15.32 -4.29 15.64
CA GLN A 176 -15.76 -3.29 16.61
C GLN A 176 -17.30 -3.25 16.64
N ALA A 177 -17.83 -3.21 17.86
CA ALA A 177 -19.26 -3.05 18.12
C ALA A 177 -19.49 -1.83 19.02
N ASP A 178 -20.46 -1.01 18.65
CA ASP A 178 -20.89 0.15 19.40
C ASP A 178 -22.37 0.03 19.74
N TRP A 179 -22.71 0.17 21.00
CA TRP A 179 -24.07 0.08 21.49
C TRP A 179 -24.43 1.25 22.43
N ALA A 180 -25.36 2.09 21.98
CA ALA A 180 -25.95 3.13 22.81
C ALA A 180 -27.10 2.51 23.65
N VAL A 181 -26.78 1.98 24.82
CA VAL A 181 -27.73 1.34 25.75
C VAL A 181 -28.82 2.31 26.17
N SER A 182 -28.46 3.58 26.38
CA SER A 182 -29.37 4.68 26.70
C SER A 182 -28.80 6.00 26.18
N LYS A 183 -29.57 7.10 26.37
CA LYS A 183 -29.08 8.45 26.05
C LYS A 183 -27.81 8.85 26.82
N ARG A 184 -27.58 8.21 27.97
CA ARG A 184 -26.43 8.51 28.84
C ARG A 184 -25.34 7.45 28.83
N VAL A 185 -25.65 6.23 28.39
CA VAL A 185 -24.71 5.09 28.47
C VAL A 185 -24.44 4.55 27.10
N ARG A 186 -23.16 4.51 26.74
CA ARG A 186 -22.65 3.89 25.50
C ARG A 186 -21.61 2.84 25.88
N LEU A 187 -21.76 1.64 25.32
CA LEU A 187 -20.78 0.56 25.38
C LEU A 187 -20.09 0.45 24.01
N ALA A 188 -18.77 0.29 24.01
CA ALA A 188 -18.01 -0.01 22.81
C ALA A 188 -17.07 -1.16 23.11
N GLY A 189 -17.11 -2.19 22.25
CA GLY A 189 -16.23 -3.34 22.29
C GLY A 189 -15.38 -3.39 21.03
N SER A 190 -14.09 -3.67 21.14
CA SER A 190 -13.23 -3.93 20.00
C SER A 190 -12.40 -5.18 20.24
N LEU A 191 -12.26 -5.97 19.18
CA LEU A 191 -11.40 -7.15 19.11
C LEU A 191 -10.44 -6.92 17.96
N THR A 192 -9.16 -6.75 18.25
CA THR A 192 -8.12 -6.51 17.28
C THR A 192 -7.25 -7.75 17.10
N ASN A 193 -6.74 -7.92 15.88
CA ASN A 193 -5.88 -9.06 15.52
C ASN A 193 -6.50 -10.42 15.88
N LEU A 194 -7.73 -10.67 15.41
CA LEU A 194 -8.53 -11.86 15.74
C LEU A 194 -7.76 -13.18 15.54
N TRP A 195 -6.94 -13.28 14.50
CA TRP A 195 -6.12 -14.46 14.19
C TRP A 195 -4.83 -14.54 14.99
N ASN A 196 -4.53 -13.52 15.82
CA ASN A 196 -3.33 -13.48 16.65
C ASN A 196 -2.04 -13.58 15.83
N GLU A 197 -1.99 -12.88 14.70
CA GLU A 197 -0.76 -12.74 13.92
C GLU A 197 0.31 -12.05 14.77
N ARG A 198 1.50 -12.67 14.87
CA ARG A 198 2.53 -12.17 15.81
C ARG A 198 3.70 -11.49 15.13
N VAL A 199 3.83 -11.66 13.84
CA VAL A 199 5.00 -11.20 13.11
C VAL A 199 4.57 -10.61 11.77
N TYR A 200 5.02 -9.41 11.50
CA TYR A 200 4.94 -8.79 10.19
C TYR A 200 6.32 -8.77 9.56
N SER A 201 6.44 -9.23 8.33
CA SER A 201 7.68 -9.19 7.57
C SER A 201 7.52 -8.32 6.33
N LEU A 202 8.52 -7.52 6.06
CA LEU A 202 8.59 -6.67 4.88
C LEU A 202 9.99 -6.77 4.27
N THR A 203 10.04 -7.04 2.97
CA THR A 203 11.28 -6.95 2.18
C THR A 203 11.27 -5.65 1.40
N SER A 204 12.29 -4.84 1.57
CA SER A 204 12.52 -3.60 0.83
C SER A 204 13.74 -3.74 -0.05
N ILE A 205 13.59 -3.39 -1.32
CA ILE A 205 14.68 -3.44 -2.31
C ILE A 205 15.05 -2.01 -2.66
N SER A 206 16.30 -1.64 -2.44
CA SER A 206 16.86 -0.36 -2.81
C SER A 206 17.98 -0.52 -3.85
N THR A 207 18.54 0.59 -4.30
CA THR A 207 19.66 0.62 -5.25
C THR A 207 20.92 -0.07 -4.74
N THR A 208 21.09 -0.12 -3.42
CA THR A 208 22.34 -0.55 -2.76
C THR A 208 22.16 -1.75 -1.87
N GLN A 209 20.93 -2.02 -1.43
CA GLN A 209 20.69 -3.05 -0.43
C GLN A 209 19.30 -3.68 -0.58
N LEU A 210 19.22 -4.91 -0.14
CA LEU A 210 17.98 -5.61 0.12
C LEU A 210 17.85 -5.70 1.64
N GLU A 211 16.77 -5.16 2.16
CA GLU A 211 16.50 -5.15 3.59
C GLU A 211 15.28 -6.02 3.89
N HIS A 212 15.43 -6.90 4.85
CA HIS A 212 14.33 -7.70 5.37
C HIS A 212 14.04 -7.29 6.80
N TYR A 213 12.87 -6.70 7.01
CA TYR A 213 12.39 -6.28 8.32
C TYR A 213 11.43 -7.30 8.87
N THR A 214 11.63 -7.66 10.12
CA THR A 214 10.71 -8.49 10.89
C THR A 214 10.27 -7.69 12.11
N LEU A 215 8.99 -7.39 12.21
CA LEU A 215 8.41 -6.60 13.28
C LEU A 215 7.50 -7.47 14.14
N PRO A 216 7.71 -7.52 15.47
CA PRO A 216 6.75 -8.14 16.37
C PRO A 216 5.47 -7.32 16.38
N LEU A 217 4.34 -8.00 16.29
CA LEU A 217 3.02 -7.39 16.32
C LEU A 217 2.40 -7.56 17.71
N ARG A 218 1.48 -6.63 18.06
CA ARG A 218 0.66 -6.79 19.24
C ARG A 218 -0.19 -8.06 19.12
N PRO A 219 -0.28 -8.86 20.18
CA PRO A 219 -1.15 -10.03 20.19
C PRO A 219 -2.62 -9.63 20.03
N ARG A 220 -3.50 -10.62 19.94
CA ARG A 220 -4.94 -10.40 20.01
C ARG A 220 -5.29 -9.61 21.27
N GLU A 221 -6.09 -8.58 21.09
CA GLU A 221 -6.52 -7.70 22.17
C GLU A 221 -8.04 -7.52 22.10
N PHE A 222 -8.67 -7.64 23.28
CA PHE A 222 -10.08 -7.29 23.46
C PHE A 222 -10.18 -6.09 24.42
N VAL A 223 -10.85 -5.06 23.97
CA VAL A 223 -11.11 -3.85 24.77
C VAL A 223 -12.60 -3.63 24.87
N LEU A 224 -13.09 -3.45 26.09
CA LEU A 224 -14.45 -3.03 26.37
C LEU A 224 -14.42 -1.67 27.06
N SER A 225 -15.14 -0.70 26.53
CA SER A 225 -15.28 0.62 27.10
C SER A 225 -16.74 0.96 27.40
N CYS A 226 -16.96 1.67 28.51
CA CYS A 226 -18.25 2.19 28.90
C CYS A 226 -18.13 3.71 29.09
N THR A 227 -18.94 4.47 28.35
CA THR A 227 -19.00 5.93 28.46
C THR A 227 -20.31 6.32 29.10
N ILE A 228 -20.25 7.05 30.20
CA ILE A 228 -21.41 7.59 30.93
C ILE A 228 -21.38 9.11 30.82
N ARG A 229 -22.47 9.69 30.31
CA ARG A 229 -22.68 11.15 30.28
C ARG A 229 -23.51 11.53 31.50
N LEU A 230 -22.94 12.37 32.35
CA LEU A 230 -23.59 12.96 33.54
C LEU A 230 -24.51 14.09 33.15
#